data_f30370d0a2e49f868b86b1bae0bbbfd6
#
_entry.id   f30370d0a2e49f868b86b1bae0bbbfd6
#
_cell.length_a   1.000
_cell.length_b   1.000
_cell.length_c   1.000
_cell.angle_alpha   90.00
_cell.angle_beta   90.00
_cell.angle_gamma   90.00
#
_symmetry.space_group_name_H-M   'P 1'
#
loop_
_entity.id
_entity.type
_entity.pdbx_description
1 polymer ?
#
loop_
_entity_poly.entity_id
_entity_poly.type
_entity_poly.pdbx_seq_one_letter_code
_entity_poly.pdbx_strand_id
1 'polypeptide(L)'
;ATPESVRGQFDGQPVTYWGVTIRPYRSDGGYFFDYIDPQTDRRLETREIVRTVGSRRYQQYLSRTDDGAYHRLEMLWHIEDQRWVHMNGVFLGHDDNPFDSNAAVWNTGCIMCHNTGPVPGVSNWEQISQGIISGETPMGGAGPAFEYESSVVELGIACGSCHGPGSVHAKRNRNPFRRYLLHFTGDPDPT
;
A
#
# COMPACT_ATOMS: atom_id res chain seq x y z
N ALA A 1 -1.51 8.84 -6.00
CA ALA A 1 -2.92 8.49 -6.31
C ALA A 1 -3.39 9.30 -7.51
N THR A 2 -4.19 8.70 -8.38
CA THR A 2 -4.73 9.36 -9.58
C THR A 2 -6.25 9.29 -9.59
N PRO A 3 -6.95 10.14 -10.38
CA PRO A 3 -8.41 10.11 -10.47
C PRO A 3 -8.97 8.74 -10.89
N GLU A 4 -8.22 7.98 -11.70
CA GLU A 4 -8.62 6.64 -12.16
C GLU A 4 -8.44 5.58 -11.08
N SER A 5 -7.45 5.76 -10.20
CA SER A 5 -7.11 4.80 -9.15
C SER A 5 -7.92 4.99 -7.86
N VAL A 6 -8.35 6.22 -7.55
CA VAL A 6 -9.07 6.54 -6.31
C VAL A 6 -10.56 6.24 -6.45
N ARG A 7 -11.10 5.45 -5.52
CA ARG A 7 -12.52 5.05 -5.46
C ARG A 7 -13.32 5.77 -4.39
N GLY A 8 -12.64 6.25 -3.35
CA GLY A 8 -13.26 6.95 -2.23
C GLY A 8 -13.83 8.30 -2.60
N GLN A 9 -14.78 8.75 -1.81
CA GLN A 9 -15.42 10.05 -1.96
C GLN A 9 -14.61 11.11 -1.21
N PHE A 10 -13.96 11.99 -1.96
CA PHE A 10 -13.11 13.08 -1.45
C PHE A 10 -13.80 14.42 -1.70
N ASP A 11 -14.95 14.63 -1.07
CA ASP A 11 -15.86 15.78 -1.27
C ASP A 11 -15.76 16.85 -0.16
N GLY A 12 -14.85 16.68 0.80
CA GLY A 12 -14.64 17.60 1.91
C GLY A 12 -15.63 17.44 3.06
N GLN A 13 -16.50 16.44 3.02
CA GLN A 13 -17.42 16.16 4.14
C GLN A 13 -16.70 15.39 5.25
N PRO A 14 -16.82 15.83 6.52
CA PRO A 14 -16.21 15.10 7.62
C PRO A 14 -16.92 13.76 7.87
N VAL A 15 -16.14 12.74 8.20
CA VAL A 15 -16.62 11.39 8.52
C VAL A 15 -16.01 10.95 9.82
N THR A 16 -16.85 10.47 10.73
CA THR A 16 -16.42 9.91 12.01
C THR A 16 -16.72 8.41 12.06
N TYR A 17 -15.71 7.64 12.39
CA TYR A 17 -15.83 6.20 12.58
C TYR A 17 -14.80 5.72 13.62
N TRP A 18 -15.23 4.95 14.62
CA TRP A 18 -14.35 4.42 15.67
C TRP A 18 -13.52 5.50 16.40
N GLY A 19 -14.12 6.65 16.67
CA GLY A 19 -13.46 7.76 17.39
C GLY A 19 -12.47 8.57 16.54
N VAL A 20 -12.25 8.19 15.29
CA VAL A 20 -11.44 8.95 14.33
C VAL A 20 -12.35 9.79 13.45
N THR A 21 -12.05 11.07 13.35
CA THR A 21 -12.75 11.99 12.43
C THR A 21 -11.77 12.47 11.37
N ILE A 22 -12.10 12.19 10.12
CA ILE A 22 -11.36 12.70 8.96
C ILE A 22 -12.25 13.58 8.08
N ARG A 23 -11.62 14.49 7.35
CA ARG A 23 -12.22 15.19 6.22
C ARG A 23 -11.45 14.80 4.97
N PRO A 24 -11.96 13.88 4.14
CA PRO A 24 -11.34 13.54 2.87
C PRO A 24 -11.65 14.60 1.83
N TYR A 25 -10.63 15.17 1.19
CA TYR A 25 -10.83 16.23 0.18
C TYR A 25 -9.79 16.17 -0.94
N ARG A 26 -10.04 16.96 -2.00
CA ARG A 26 -9.12 17.15 -3.12
C ARG A 26 -8.65 18.60 -3.16
N SER A 27 -7.35 18.78 -3.40
CA SER A 27 -6.75 20.09 -3.65
C SER A 27 -5.58 19.94 -4.62
N ASP A 28 -5.44 20.86 -5.55
CA ASP A 28 -4.33 20.93 -6.51
C ASP A 28 -4.01 19.59 -7.23
N GLY A 29 -5.06 18.82 -7.51
CA GLY A 29 -4.95 17.50 -8.13
C GLY A 29 -4.55 16.37 -7.19
N GLY A 30 -4.23 16.65 -5.93
CA GLY A 30 -3.95 15.70 -4.86
C GLY A 30 -5.18 15.27 -4.06
N TYR A 31 -5.01 14.25 -3.25
CA TYR A 31 -6.00 13.70 -2.32
C TYR A 31 -5.46 13.77 -0.91
N PHE A 32 -6.30 14.18 0.05
CA PHE A 32 -5.87 14.46 1.41
C PHE A 32 -6.88 13.98 2.43
N PHE A 33 -6.38 13.59 3.60
CA PHE A 33 -7.15 13.46 4.84
C PHE A 33 -6.72 14.54 5.81
N ASP A 34 -7.63 15.42 6.20
CA ASP A 34 -7.48 16.21 7.42
C ASP A 34 -8.03 15.39 8.60
N TYR A 35 -7.21 15.16 9.60
CA TYR A 35 -7.63 14.63 10.89
C TYR A 35 -8.18 15.78 11.73
N ILE A 36 -9.36 15.60 12.28
CA ILE A 36 -10.11 16.66 12.94
C ILE A 36 -10.45 16.26 14.37
N ASP A 37 -10.26 17.17 15.30
CA ASP A 37 -10.81 17.08 16.63
C ASP A 37 -12.35 17.25 16.54
N PRO A 38 -13.15 16.22 16.86
CA PRO A 38 -14.59 16.26 16.68
C PRO A 38 -15.31 17.22 17.65
N GLN A 39 -14.64 17.69 18.71
CA GLN A 39 -15.19 18.60 19.69
C GLN A 39 -15.01 20.07 19.29
N THR A 40 -13.89 20.37 18.65
CA THR A 40 -13.49 21.76 18.34
C THR A 40 -13.50 22.07 16.84
N ASP A 41 -13.73 21.06 15.98
CA ASP A 41 -13.55 21.13 14.52
C ASP A 41 -12.15 21.61 14.09
N ARG A 42 -11.20 21.53 15.01
CA ARG A 42 -9.81 21.92 14.75
C ARG A 42 -9.08 20.84 13.98
N ARG A 43 -8.43 21.22 12.90
CA ARG A 43 -7.53 20.31 12.19
C ARG A 43 -6.31 20.00 13.05
N LEU A 44 -6.07 18.73 13.28
CA LEU A 44 -4.94 18.18 14.03
C LEU A 44 -3.76 17.91 13.11
N GLU A 45 -4.02 17.27 11.98
CA GLU A 45 -3.01 16.84 11.03
C GLU A 45 -3.60 16.75 9.62
N THR A 46 -2.75 16.90 8.59
CA THR A 46 -3.08 16.62 7.20
C THR A 46 -2.17 15.51 6.68
N ARG A 47 -2.74 14.50 6.05
CA ARG A 47 -2.03 13.43 5.36
C ARG A 47 -2.36 13.45 3.87
N GLU A 48 -1.33 13.57 3.03
CA GLU A 48 -1.48 13.39 1.59
C GLU A 48 -1.61 11.91 1.24
N ILE A 49 -2.56 11.58 0.37
CA ILE A 49 -2.75 10.25 -0.16
C ILE A 49 -1.91 10.09 -1.42
N VAL A 50 -0.82 9.35 -1.32
CA VAL A 50 0.12 9.17 -2.44
C VAL A 50 -0.12 7.85 -3.18
N ARG A 51 -0.65 6.82 -2.50
CA ARG A 51 -0.96 5.51 -3.10
C ARG A 51 -2.28 4.95 -2.58
N THR A 52 -2.84 4.02 -3.36
CA THR A 52 -4.02 3.24 -2.98
C THR A 52 -3.73 1.75 -3.09
N VAL A 53 -4.34 0.94 -2.23
CA VAL A 53 -4.29 -0.52 -2.27
C VAL A 53 -5.71 -1.07 -2.26
N GLY A 54 -6.01 -1.95 -3.22
CA GLY A 54 -7.34 -2.53 -3.38
C GLY A 54 -8.25 -1.72 -4.32
N SER A 55 -9.12 -2.43 -5.04
CA SER A 55 -9.98 -1.83 -6.08
C SER A 55 -11.34 -2.51 -6.23
N ARG A 56 -11.63 -3.55 -5.43
CA ARG A 56 -12.88 -4.33 -5.58
C ARG A 56 -13.82 -4.19 -4.39
N ARG A 57 -13.39 -4.58 -3.21
CA ARG A 57 -14.23 -4.54 -2.00
C ARG A 57 -13.89 -3.36 -1.11
N TYR A 58 -12.63 -3.22 -0.78
CA TYR A 58 -12.09 -2.13 0.01
C TYR A 58 -10.95 -1.46 -0.72
N GLN A 59 -10.82 -0.15 -0.50
CA GLN A 59 -9.65 0.60 -0.90
C GLN A 59 -9.00 1.24 0.31
N GLN A 60 -7.73 0.92 0.51
CA GLN A 60 -6.87 1.49 1.53
C GLN A 60 -6.05 2.63 0.95
N TYR A 61 -5.63 3.53 1.79
CA TYR A 61 -4.88 4.73 1.44
C TYR A 61 -3.55 4.75 2.15
N LEU A 62 -2.52 5.20 1.44
CA LEU A 62 -1.17 5.31 1.97
C LEU A 62 -0.71 6.76 1.88
N SER A 63 -0.14 7.26 2.97
CA SER A 63 0.65 8.49 3.01
C SER A 63 2.13 8.16 3.00
N ARG A 64 2.97 9.12 2.63
CA ARG A 64 4.42 8.96 2.64
C ARG A 64 5.03 9.92 3.65
N THR A 65 6.02 9.47 4.40
CA THR A 65 6.86 10.25 5.30
C THR A 65 8.23 10.56 4.67
N ASP A 66 8.96 11.49 5.27
CA ASP A 66 10.24 11.98 4.73
C ASP A 66 11.32 10.89 4.68
N ASP A 67 11.26 9.90 5.56
CA ASP A 67 12.11 8.71 5.57
C ASP A 67 11.79 7.71 4.45
N GLY A 68 10.83 8.02 3.58
CA GLY A 68 10.41 7.19 2.47
C GLY A 68 9.42 6.07 2.83
N ALA A 69 8.98 5.98 4.08
CA ALA A 69 7.98 5.03 4.50
C ALA A 69 6.60 5.37 3.92
N TYR A 70 5.87 4.33 3.50
CA TYR A 70 4.46 4.43 3.14
C TYR A 70 3.62 3.87 4.27
N HIS A 71 2.93 4.73 4.99
CA HIS A 71 2.07 4.36 6.10
C HIS A 71 0.65 4.14 5.64
N ARG A 72 0.10 3.01 6.01
CA ARG A 72 -1.32 2.71 5.79
C ARG A 72 -2.16 3.50 6.79
N LEU A 73 -3.15 4.19 6.29
CA LEU A 73 -4.07 4.99 7.09
C LEU A 73 -5.25 4.13 7.57
N GLU A 74 -5.81 4.48 8.72
CA GLU A 74 -6.85 3.71 9.40
C GLU A 74 -8.21 3.75 8.70
N MET A 75 -8.52 4.83 7.97
CA MET A 75 -9.78 4.95 7.23
C MET A 75 -9.64 4.40 5.82
N LEU A 76 -10.58 3.58 5.44
CA LEU A 76 -10.65 2.96 4.13
C LEU A 76 -12.06 3.11 3.52
N TRP A 77 -12.13 2.96 2.21
CA TRP A 77 -13.39 3.06 1.47
C TRP A 77 -13.97 1.68 1.18
N HIS A 78 -15.21 1.44 1.62
CA HIS A 78 -16.01 0.28 1.22
C HIS A 78 -16.65 0.58 -0.13
N ILE A 79 -16.22 -0.10 -1.18
CA ILE A 79 -16.56 0.25 -2.56
C ILE A 79 -18.03 -0.06 -2.87
N GLU A 80 -18.54 -1.18 -2.39
CA GLU A 80 -19.91 -1.60 -2.64
C GLU A 80 -20.91 -0.72 -1.88
N ASP A 81 -20.66 -0.50 -0.58
CA ASP A 81 -21.53 0.31 0.27
C ASP A 81 -21.36 1.81 0.08
N GLN A 82 -20.33 2.25 -0.68
CA GLN A 82 -20.01 3.66 -0.92
C GLN A 82 -19.88 4.47 0.39
N ARG A 83 -19.12 3.95 1.35
CA ARG A 83 -18.92 4.58 2.66
C ARG A 83 -17.51 4.41 3.19
N TRP A 84 -17.12 5.33 4.05
CA TRP A 84 -15.89 5.23 4.84
C TRP A 84 -16.10 4.27 6.00
N VAL A 85 -15.07 3.47 6.28
CA VAL A 85 -15.03 2.55 7.41
C VAL A 85 -13.65 2.55 8.05
N HIS A 86 -13.58 2.25 9.33
CA HIS A 86 -12.30 2.13 10.03
C HIS A 86 -11.74 0.71 9.90
N MET A 87 -10.42 0.60 9.80
CA MET A 87 -9.70 -0.67 9.62
C MET A 87 -10.08 -1.71 10.68
N ASN A 88 -10.08 -1.34 11.95
CA ASN A 88 -10.39 -2.25 13.05
C ASN A 88 -11.85 -2.76 12.99
N GLY A 89 -12.77 -1.95 12.48
CA GLY A 89 -14.16 -2.35 12.32
C GLY A 89 -14.42 -3.33 11.20
N VAL A 90 -13.44 -3.56 10.32
CA VAL A 90 -13.59 -4.38 9.11
C VAL A 90 -12.80 -5.68 9.16
N PHE A 91 -11.55 -5.64 9.63
CA PHE A 91 -10.64 -6.78 9.51
C PHE A 91 -10.38 -7.52 10.82
N LEU A 92 -10.47 -6.81 11.91
CA LEU A 92 -10.22 -7.37 13.23
C LEU A 92 -11.52 -7.23 14.00
N GLY A 93 -12.11 -8.30 14.47
CA GLY A 93 -13.19 -8.22 15.44
C GLY A 93 -12.81 -7.25 16.56
N HIS A 94 -13.65 -7.01 17.51
CA HIS A 94 -13.43 -6.08 18.64
C HIS A 94 -12.05 -6.28 19.27
N ASP A 95 -11.05 -5.65 18.67
CA ASP A 95 -9.71 -5.55 19.17
C ASP A 95 -9.63 -4.17 19.83
N ASP A 96 -9.46 -4.13 21.15
CA ASP A 96 -9.35 -2.90 21.90
C ASP A 96 -8.01 -2.16 21.64
N ASN A 97 -7.15 -2.74 20.79
CA ASN A 97 -5.91 -2.10 20.38
C ASN A 97 -6.18 -1.00 19.36
N PRO A 98 -5.73 0.23 19.61
CA PRO A 98 -5.81 1.28 18.62
C PRO A 98 -4.99 0.90 17.38
N PHE A 99 -5.47 1.29 16.21
CA PHE A 99 -4.71 1.14 14.98
C PHE A 99 -3.42 1.97 15.07
N ASP A 100 -2.28 1.29 14.91
CA ASP A 100 -0.98 1.96 14.86
C ASP A 100 -0.54 2.11 13.40
N SER A 101 -0.66 3.31 12.85
CA SER A 101 -0.20 3.63 11.51
C SER A 101 1.32 3.49 11.37
N ASN A 102 2.08 3.66 12.45
CA ASN A 102 3.54 3.51 12.42
C ASN A 102 3.96 2.04 12.28
N ALA A 103 3.18 1.11 12.84
CA ALA A 103 3.40 -0.32 12.63
C ALA A 103 2.92 -0.81 11.26
N ALA A 104 2.06 -0.04 10.58
CA ALA A 104 1.44 -0.43 9.31
C ALA A 104 2.22 0.08 8.09
N VAL A 105 3.53 -0.17 8.06
CA VAL A 105 4.44 0.25 6.99
C VAL A 105 4.33 -0.68 5.78
N TRP A 106 3.94 -0.11 4.63
CA TRP A 106 3.79 -0.85 3.38
C TRP A 106 5.12 -1.41 2.86
N ASN A 107 6.23 -0.67 3.04
CA ASN A 107 7.56 -1.02 2.54
C ASN A 107 8.08 -2.37 3.07
N THR A 108 7.74 -2.73 4.30
CA THR A 108 8.19 -3.98 4.95
C THR A 108 7.12 -5.06 5.02
N GLY A 109 5.86 -4.67 4.88
CA GLY A 109 4.71 -5.56 4.98
C GLY A 109 4.06 -5.84 3.63
N CYS A 110 3.20 -4.96 3.21
CA CYS A 110 2.30 -5.16 2.06
C CYS A 110 3.04 -5.29 0.72
N ILE A 111 4.21 -4.65 0.58
CA ILE A 111 4.99 -4.64 -0.67
C ILE A 111 5.29 -6.06 -1.17
N MET A 112 5.60 -6.98 -0.25
CA MET A 112 6.04 -8.33 -0.58
C MET A 112 4.95 -9.17 -1.27
N CYS A 113 3.69 -8.97 -0.87
CA CYS A 113 2.56 -9.77 -1.36
C CYS A 113 1.70 -9.06 -2.40
N HIS A 114 1.73 -7.72 -2.45
CA HIS A 114 0.82 -6.92 -3.25
C HIS A 114 1.47 -6.30 -4.50
N ASN A 115 2.69 -6.71 -4.86
CA ASN A 115 3.40 -6.17 -6.01
C ASN A 115 4.18 -7.25 -6.76
N THR A 116 4.58 -6.93 -7.99
CA THR A 116 5.45 -7.75 -8.81
C THR A 116 6.90 -7.26 -8.66
N GLY A 117 7.83 -8.19 -8.35
CA GLY A 117 9.25 -7.88 -8.18
C GLY A 117 9.50 -6.83 -7.09
N PRO A 118 9.04 -7.03 -5.85
CA PRO A 118 9.20 -6.06 -4.80
C PRO A 118 10.63 -6.00 -4.27
N VAL A 119 11.11 -4.79 -4.04
CA VAL A 119 12.37 -4.52 -3.34
C VAL A 119 12.04 -3.55 -2.19
N PRO A 120 12.05 -4.01 -0.93
CA PRO A 120 11.77 -3.15 0.22
C PRO A 120 12.72 -1.95 0.34
N GLY A 121 14.01 -2.14 -0.02
CA GLY A 121 14.99 -1.06 -0.17
C GLY A 121 15.22 -0.27 1.10
N VAL A 122 15.66 -0.92 2.17
CA VAL A 122 16.12 -0.23 3.38
C VAL A 122 17.51 0.34 3.08
N SER A 123 17.61 1.67 2.89
CA SER A 123 18.84 2.33 2.43
C SER A 123 19.92 2.42 3.53
N ASN A 124 19.51 2.49 4.78
CA ASN A 124 20.41 2.57 5.94
C ASN A 124 20.59 1.23 6.68
N TRP A 125 20.35 0.10 6.00
CA TRP A 125 20.42 -1.24 6.60
C TRP A 125 21.80 -1.54 7.21
N GLU A 126 22.89 -1.13 6.56
CA GLU A 126 24.25 -1.38 7.04
C GLU A 126 24.48 -0.69 8.39
N GLN A 127 24.08 0.57 8.52
CA GLN A 127 24.17 1.32 9.77
C GLN A 127 23.36 0.67 10.91
N ILE A 128 22.13 0.25 10.60
CA ILE A 128 21.25 -0.41 11.57
C ILE A 128 21.85 -1.75 12.01
N SER A 129 22.31 -2.58 11.07
CA SER A 129 22.88 -3.89 11.36
C SER A 129 24.15 -3.81 12.18
N GLN A 130 25.02 -2.85 11.91
CA GLN A 130 26.22 -2.59 12.70
C GLN A 130 25.87 -2.14 14.12
N GLY A 131 24.90 -1.24 14.30
CA GLY A 131 24.44 -0.80 15.61
C GLY A 131 23.85 -1.95 16.44
N ILE A 132 23.14 -2.89 15.82
CA ILE A 132 22.65 -4.10 16.49
C ILE A 132 23.81 -5.01 16.92
N ILE A 133 24.78 -5.24 16.04
CA ILE A 133 25.95 -6.09 16.32
C ILE A 133 26.81 -5.50 17.42
N SER A 134 27.01 -4.19 17.44
CA SER A 134 27.79 -3.49 18.47
C SER A 134 27.07 -3.38 19.82
N GLY A 135 25.76 -3.64 19.84
CA GLY A 135 24.90 -3.49 21.04
C GLY A 135 24.50 -2.03 21.31
N GLU A 136 24.82 -1.10 20.42
CA GLU A 136 24.39 0.30 20.50
C GLU A 136 22.90 0.47 20.16
N THR A 137 22.39 -0.43 19.33
CA THR A 137 20.97 -0.48 18.96
C THR A 137 20.34 -1.74 19.55
N PRO A 138 19.47 -1.63 20.57
CA PRO A 138 18.80 -2.80 21.14
C PRO A 138 17.87 -3.45 20.11
N MET A 139 17.88 -4.77 20.02
CA MET A 139 16.88 -5.50 19.23
C MET A 139 15.47 -5.22 19.81
N GLY A 140 14.63 -4.54 19.03
CA GLY A 140 13.28 -4.14 19.48
C GLY A 140 13.21 -2.84 20.28
N GLY A 141 14.30 -2.07 20.39
CA GLY A 141 14.35 -0.74 21.01
C GLY A 141 14.29 0.41 20.00
N ALA A 142 14.37 1.65 20.49
CA ALA A 142 14.46 2.85 19.68
C ALA A 142 15.86 2.97 19.04
N GLY A 143 16.10 2.18 18.01
CA GLY A 143 17.27 2.32 17.14
C GLY A 143 17.07 3.44 16.08
N PRO A 144 18.06 3.68 15.20
CA PRO A 144 17.88 4.59 14.10
C PRO A 144 16.67 4.16 13.27
N ALA A 145 15.83 5.13 12.90
CA ALA A 145 14.66 4.87 12.07
C ALA A 145 15.10 4.27 10.73
N PHE A 146 14.31 3.34 10.19
CA PHE A 146 14.54 2.84 8.85
C PHE A 146 14.33 3.95 7.83
N GLU A 147 15.23 4.04 6.86
CA GLU A 147 15.07 4.87 5.67
C GLU A 147 14.76 3.96 4.49
N TYR A 148 13.80 4.34 3.64
CA TYR A 148 13.30 3.47 2.59
C TYR A 148 13.48 4.07 1.20
N GLU A 149 14.06 3.28 0.31
CA GLU A 149 14.14 3.51 -1.14
C GLU A 149 13.51 2.31 -1.88
N SER A 150 12.26 2.04 -1.56
CA SER A 150 11.55 0.87 -2.06
C SER A 150 11.17 1.00 -3.53
N SER A 151 11.32 -0.08 -4.27
CA SER A 151 10.92 -0.17 -5.67
C SER A 151 10.11 -1.42 -5.96
N VAL A 152 9.38 -1.40 -7.06
CA VAL A 152 8.64 -2.53 -7.61
C VAL A 152 8.76 -2.52 -9.13
N VAL A 153 8.73 -3.67 -9.76
CA VAL A 153 8.67 -3.76 -11.22
C VAL A 153 7.30 -3.31 -11.70
N GLU A 154 6.24 -3.72 -10.99
CA GLU A 154 4.87 -3.33 -11.29
C GLU A 154 4.04 -3.26 -10.01
N LEU A 155 3.23 -2.20 -9.89
CA LEU A 155 2.27 -2.08 -8.78
C LEU A 155 1.12 -3.07 -9.01
N GLY A 156 0.89 -3.93 -8.02
CA GLY A 156 -0.08 -5.02 -8.08
C GLY A 156 0.53 -6.36 -8.48
N ILE A 157 -0.27 -7.40 -8.32
CA ILE A 157 0.11 -8.78 -8.64
C ILE A 157 -0.15 -9.01 -10.13
N ALA A 158 0.91 -8.94 -10.94
CA ALA A 158 0.87 -9.28 -12.36
C ALA A 158 1.20 -10.76 -12.57
N CYS A 159 1.00 -11.25 -13.78
CA CYS A 159 1.31 -12.63 -14.15
C CYS A 159 2.78 -13.01 -13.84
N GLY A 160 3.69 -12.04 -13.98
CA GLY A 160 5.12 -12.22 -13.70
C GLY A 160 5.45 -12.49 -12.22
N SER A 161 4.56 -12.19 -11.28
CA SER A 161 4.77 -12.50 -9.85
C SER A 161 4.84 -14.00 -9.58
N CYS A 162 4.11 -14.82 -10.36
CA CYS A 162 4.06 -16.27 -10.20
C CYS A 162 4.80 -17.01 -11.32
N HIS A 163 4.79 -16.47 -12.54
CA HIS A 163 5.32 -17.13 -13.74
C HIS A 163 6.71 -16.59 -14.15
N GLY A 164 7.26 -15.61 -13.43
CA GLY A 164 8.51 -14.96 -13.81
C GLY A 164 8.36 -14.04 -15.03
N PRO A 165 9.47 -13.58 -15.63
CA PRO A 165 9.44 -12.63 -16.75
C PRO A 165 8.86 -13.27 -18.01
N GLY A 166 7.59 -13.01 -18.25
CA GLY A 166 6.81 -13.59 -19.36
C GLY A 166 6.97 -12.94 -20.74
N SER A 167 7.96 -12.08 -20.95
CA SER A 167 8.11 -11.33 -22.21
C SER A 167 8.33 -12.24 -23.44
N VAL A 168 9.12 -13.31 -23.27
CA VAL A 168 9.37 -14.31 -24.34
C VAL A 168 8.09 -15.11 -24.61
N HIS A 169 7.41 -15.56 -23.56
CA HIS A 169 6.12 -16.24 -23.64
C HIS A 169 5.08 -15.36 -24.38
N ALA A 170 4.90 -14.12 -23.96
CA ALA A 170 3.97 -13.19 -24.57
C ALA A 170 4.29 -12.93 -26.06
N LYS A 171 5.58 -12.74 -26.40
CA LYS A 171 6.02 -12.52 -27.78
C LYS A 171 5.77 -13.74 -28.65
N ARG A 172 6.05 -14.95 -28.16
CA ARG A 172 5.84 -16.20 -28.90
C ARG A 172 4.36 -16.51 -29.11
N ASN A 173 3.52 -16.21 -28.14
CA ASN A 173 2.09 -16.50 -28.16
C ASN A 173 1.21 -15.39 -28.77
N ARG A 174 1.78 -14.32 -29.29
CA ARG A 174 1.03 -13.28 -30.06
C ARG A 174 0.44 -13.83 -31.38
N ASN A 175 1.08 -14.83 -31.99
CA ASN A 175 0.59 -15.44 -33.20
C ASN A 175 -0.48 -16.50 -32.87
N PRO A 176 -1.77 -16.32 -33.26
CA PRO A 176 -2.83 -17.26 -32.94
C PRO A 176 -2.64 -18.65 -33.60
N PHE A 177 -1.98 -18.70 -34.76
CA PHE A 177 -1.67 -19.94 -35.47
C PHE A 177 -0.66 -20.78 -34.70
N ARG A 178 0.35 -20.14 -34.10
CA ARG A 178 1.34 -20.83 -33.25
C ARG A 178 0.70 -21.36 -31.97
N ARG A 179 -0.20 -20.59 -31.34
CA ARG A 179 -0.95 -20.99 -30.16
C ARG A 179 -1.77 -22.25 -30.41
N TYR A 180 -2.40 -22.33 -31.61
CA TYR A 180 -3.14 -23.51 -32.04
C TYR A 180 -2.22 -24.74 -32.23
N LEU A 181 -1.06 -24.58 -32.84
CA LEU A 181 -0.10 -25.66 -33.07
C LEU A 181 0.49 -26.22 -31.80
N LEU A 182 0.75 -25.35 -30.80
CA LEU A 182 1.30 -25.77 -29.47
C LEU A 182 0.39 -26.77 -28.73
N HIS A 183 -0.92 -26.68 -28.94
CA HIS A 183 -1.87 -27.67 -28.42
C HIS A 183 -1.67 -29.07 -28.95
N PHE A 184 -1.10 -29.21 -30.13
CA PHE A 184 -0.94 -30.50 -30.79
C PHE A 184 0.49 -31.02 -30.81
N THR A 185 1.48 -30.15 -30.67
CA THR A 185 2.90 -30.54 -30.77
C THR A 185 3.56 -30.79 -29.43
N GLY A 186 2.95 -30.40 -28.33
CA GLY A 186 3.54 -30.58 -26.98
C GLY A 186 4.89 -29.89 -26.79
N ASP A 187 5.21 -28.93 -27.65
CA ASP A 187 6.47 -28.18 -27.56
C ASP A 187 6.48 -27.34 -26.27
N PRO A 188 7.43 -27.56 -25.35
CA PRO A 188 7.44 -26.83 -24.09
C PRO A 188 7.65 -25.34 -24.35
N ASP A 189 6.76 -24.54 -23.82
CA ASP A 189 6.90 -23.07 -23.87
C ASP A 189 8.05 -22.67 -22.93
N PRO A 190 9.14 -22.11 -23.43
CA PRO A 190 10.21 -21.66 -22.56
C PRO A 190 9.71 -20.46 -21.74
N THR A 191 9.64 -20.65 -20.44
CA THR A 191 9.40 -19.62 -19.43
C THR A 191 10.49 -18.58 -19.40
#